data_1642dff83b96da7a8aeebcf850cb1174
#
_entry.id   1642dff83b96da7a8aeebcf850cb1174
#
_cell.length_a   1.000
_cell.length_b   1.000
_cell.length_c   1.000
_cell.angle_alpha   90.00
_cell.angle_beta   90.00
_cell.angle_gamma   90.00
#
_symmetry.space_group_name_H-M   'P 1'
#
loop_
_entity.id
_entity.type
_entity.pdbx_description
1 polymer ?
#
loop_
_entity_poly.entity_id
_entity_poly.type
_entity_poly.pdbx_seq_one_letter_code
_entity_poly.pdbx_strand_id
1 'polypeptide(L)'
;MPFGGTTADVMCFHYDYFMDEDFSFLSIRQAVAADVAGLIDIFACARRFMAANGNPTQWGGGYPDAAQVNADVAARHCYVVERGVMGIVGTFCLVEGDDPTYAVIEDGRWLDDDAYATIHRLASNGACRGVARAAVEWSVRRCPNLRTDTHADNAPMLAFLHKAGFVRCGTIYCRDGTPRIAFQRHDRG
;
A
#
# COMPACT_ATOMS: atom_id res chain seq x y z
N MET A 1 12.79 -19.65 -42.38
CA MET A 1 12.16 -18.46 -41.85
C MET A 1 11.85 -18.72 -40.37
N PRO A 2 12.62 -18.22 -39.41
CA PRO A 2 12.29 -18.35 -38.01
C PRO A 2 11.44 -17.19 -37.53
N PHE A 3 10.34 -17.48 -36.89
CA PHE A 3 9.49 -16.54 -36.19
C PHE A 3 10.18 -16.12 -34.91
N GLY A 4 10.61 -14.89 -34.82
CA GLY A 4 11.03 -14.25 -33.58
C GLY A 4 9.80 -13.77 -32.82
N GLY A 5 9.38 -14.50 -31.81
CA GLY A 5 8.43 -14.05 -30.80
C GLY A 5 9.21 -13.50 -29.61
N THR A 6 9.24 -12.19 -29.45
CA THR A 6 9.64 -11.56 -28.19
C THR A 6 8.53 -11.76 -27.19
N THR A 7 8.66 -12.78 -26.36
CA THR A 7 7.89 -12.91 -25.11
C THR A 7 8.39 -11.82 -24.16
N ALA A 8 7.62 -10.74 -24.05
CA ALA A 8 7.72 -9.87 -22.89
C ALA A 8 7.23 -10.69 -21.69
N ASP A 9 8.17 -11.22 -20.93
CA ASP A 9 7.89 -11.89 -19.66
C ASP A 9 7.15 -10.91 -18.76
N VAL A 10 5.86 -11.19 -18.58
CA VAL A 10 5.04 -10.59 -17.52
C VAL A 10 5.62 -11.11 -16.21
N MET A 11 6.53 -10.35 -15.60
CA MET A 11 7.03 -10.66 -14.27
C MET A 11 5.85 -10.68 -13.30
N CYS A 12 5.47 -11.88 -12.92
CA CYS A 12 4.37 -12.17 -12.02
C CYS A 12 4.73 -11.63 -10.63
N PHE A 13 3.96 -10.66 -10.17
CA PHE A 13 4.04 -10.16 -8.80
C PHE A 13 3.55 -11.25 -7.84
N HIS A 14 4.44 -12.09 -7.39
CA HIS A 14 4.12 -13.03 -6.32
C HIS A 14 4.29 -12.30 -4.98
N TYR A 15 3.18 -12.09 -4.26
CA TYR A 15 3.22 -11.87 -2.81
C TYR A 15 3.60 -13.21 -2.16
N ASP A 16 4.86 -13.64 -2.39
CA ASP A 16 5.30 -14.94 -1.92
C ASP A 16 5.68 -14.92 -0.45
N TYR A 17 5.17 -15.92 0.13
CA TYR A 17 5.21 -16.48 1.45
C TYR A 17 6.56 -17.14 1.69
N PHE A 18 7.47 -16.48 2.43
CA PHE A 18 8.46 -17.17 3.26
C PHE A 18 8.78 -16.34 4.49
N MET A 19 8.67 -16.96 5.65
CA MET A 19 9.19 -16.55 6.93
C MET A 19 10.70 -16.44 6.81
N ASP A 20 11.29 -15.29 7.22
CA ASP A 20 12.73 -15.00 7.21
C ASP A 20 13.36 -14.39 5.95
N GLU A 21 12.68 -13.48 5.26
CA GLU A 21 13.42 -12.59 4.34
C GLU A 21 14.01 -11.41 5.14
N ASP A 22 15.33 -11.31 5.12
CA ASP A 22 16.07 -10.15 5.61
C ASP A 22 15.77 -8.92 4.73
N PHE A 23 14.95 -7.99 5.24
CA PHE A 23 14.64 -6.72 4.57
C PHE A 23 15.66 -5.62 4.87
N SER A 24 16.81 -5.96 5.47
CA SER A 24 17.88 -5.01 5.85
C SER A 24 18.41 -4.19 4.67
N PHE A 25 18.19 -4.67 3.44
CA PHE A 25 18.58 -3.96 2.21
C PHE A 25 17.52 -2.97 1.68
N LEU A 26 16.35 -2.85 2.32
CA LEU A 26 15.34 -1.84 2.00
C LEU A 26 15.48 -0.65 2.94
N SER A 27 15.60 0.54 2.40
CA SER A 27 15.57 1.79 3.16
C SER A 27 14.28 2.54 2.89
N ILE A 28 13.82 3.29 3.91
CA ILE A 28 12.60 4.10 3.81
C ILE A 28 12.94 5.51 4.20
N ARG A 29 12.59 6.45 3.31
CA ARG A 29 12.71 7.89 3.57
C ARG A 29 11.44 8.62 3.15
N GLN A 30 11.30 9.84 3.62
CA GLN A 30 10.24 10.72 3.16
C GLN A 30 10.44 11.07 1.68
N ALA A 31 9.34 11.07 0.92
CA ALA A 31 9.34 11.48 -0.47
C ALA A 31 9.56 12.99 -0.60
N VAL A 32 10.22 13.40 -1.68
CA VAL A 32 10.45 14.79 -2.06
C VAL A 32 9.87 15.08 -3.44
N ALA A 33 9.74 16.34 -3.82
CA ALA A 33 9.15 16.73 -5.11
C ALA A 33 9.83 16.07 -6.33
N ALA A 34 11.13 15.81 -6.26
CA ALA A 34 11.86 15.13 -7.33
C ALA A 34 11.43 13.66 -7.53
N ASP A 35 10.81 13.04 -6.54
CA ASP A 35 10.37 11.63 -6.62
C ASP A 35 9.03 11.48 -7.35
N VAL A 36 8.23 12.55 -7.46
CA VAL A 36 6.82 12.51 -7.93
C VAL A 36 6.66 11.77 -9.25
N ALA A 37 7.52 12.02 -10.23
CA ALA A 37 7.44 11.34 -11.53
C ALA A 37 7.58 9.82 -11.37
N GLY A 38 8.57 9.35 -10.60
CA GLY A 38 8.76 7.92 -10.32
C GLY A 38 7.62 7.31 -9.51
N LEU A 39 7.01 8.07 -8.60
CA LEU A 39 5.84 7.62 -7.85
C LEU A 39 4.62 7.39 -8.74
N ILE A 40 4.39 8.26 -9.71
CA ILE A 40 3.32 8.10 -10.71
C ILE A 40 3.50 6.80 -11.50
N ASP A 41 4.73 6.47 -11.88
CA ASP A 41 5.05 5.22 -12.58
C ASP A 41 4.80 3.99 -11.70
N ILE A 42 5.16 4.06 -10.42
CA ILE A 42 4.88 2.99 -9.44
C ILE A 42 3.37 2.77 -9.29
N PHE A 43 2.58 3.84 -9.17
CA PHE A 43 1.11 3.73 -9.10
C PHE A 43 0.51 3.18 -10.39
N ALA A 44 1.06 3.54 -11.56
CA ALA A 44 0.65 2.96 -12.83
C ALA A 44 0.94 1.45 -12.88
N CYS A 45 2.10 1.00 -12.39
CA CYS A 45 2.41 -0.43 -12.22
C CYS A 45 1.40 -1.13 -11.29
N ALA A 46 1.13 -0.55 -10.13
CA ALA A 46 0.21 -1.12 -9.16
C ALA A 46 -1.23 -1.24 -9.72
N ARG A 47 -1.71 -0.24 -10.49
CA ARG A 47 -3.02 -0.32 -11.17
C ARG A 47 -3.09 -1.47 -12.15
N ARG A 48 -2.04 -1.65 -12.99
CA ARG A 48 -1.98 -2.79 -13.93
C ARG A 48 -2.01 -4.13 -13.20
N PHE A 49 -1.25 -4.23 -12.11
CA PHE A 49 -1.23 -5.43 -11.27
C PHE A 49 -2.62 -5.72 -10.68
N MET A 50 -3.28 -4.74 -10.08
CA MET A 50 -4.62 -4.90 -9.52
C MET A 50 -5.62 -5.33 -10.58
N ALA A 51 -5.62 -4.71 -11.74
CA ALA A 51 -6.52 -5.07 -12.85
C ALA A 51 -6.30 -6.52 -13.31
N ALA A 52 -5.04 -6.95 -13.44
CA ALA A 52 -4.69 -8.32 -13.82
C ALA A 52 -5.09 -9.36 -12.76
N ASN A 53 -5.28 -8.95 -11.50
CA ASN A 53 -5.65 -9.81 -10.37
C ASN A 53 -7.12 -9.62 -9.92
N GLY A 54 -8.00 -9.18 -10.81
CA GLY A 54 -9.44 -9.13 -10.57
C GLY A 54 -9.94 -7.88 -9.85
N ASN A 55 -9.08 -6.87 -9.62
CA ASN A 55 -9.43 -5.62 -8.94
C ASN A 55 -9.15 -4.39 -9.82
N PRO A 56 -9.89 -4.17 -10.92
CA PRO A 56 -9.66 -3.05 -11.83
C PRO A 56 -10.20 -1.72 -11.32
N THR A 57 -11.06 -1.73 -10.28
CA THR A 57 -11.87 -0.58 -9.88
C THR A 57 -11.33 0.18 -8.68
N GLN A 58 -10.57 -0.43 -7.78
CA GLN A 58 -10.10 0.18 -6.54
C GLN A 58 -9.37 1.52 -6.77
N TRP A 59 -8.54 1.58 -7.81
CA TRP A 59 -7.84 2.78 -8.25
C TRP A 59 -8.23 3.15 -9.69
N GLY A 60 -9.52 3.09 -9.98
CA GLY A 60 -10.09 3.48 -11.25
C GLY A 60 -9.87 4.95 -11.59
N GLY A 61 -10.09 5.34 -12.85
CA GLY A 61 -9.94 6.73 -13.27
C GLY A 61 -8.54 7.31 -13.19
N GLY A 62 -7.49 6.47 -13.01
CA GLY A 62 -6.11 6.94 -12.90
C GLY A 62 -5.68 7.35 -11.48
N TYR A 63 -6.49 7.08 -10.45
CA TYR A 63 -6.12 7.35 -9.05
C TYR A 63 -4.97 6.46 -8.58
N PRO A 64 -4.07 6.94 -7.68
CA PRO A 64 -3.86 8.36 -7.39
C PRO A 64 -3.28 9.08 -8.62
N ASP A 65 -3.80 10.26 -8.91
CA ASP A 65 -3.31 11.11 -9.97
C ASP A 65 -2.11 11.98 -9.51
N ALA A 66 -1.55 12.76 -10.42
CA ALA A 66 -0.42 13.63 -10.12
C ALA A 66 -0.75 14.69 -9.06
N ALA A 67 -1.99 15.18 -9.01
CA ALA A 67 -2.42 16.18 -8.04
C ALA A 67 -2.43 15.57 -6.64
N GLN A 68 -2.97 14.35 -6.49
CA GLN A 68 -2.98 13.62 -5.22
C GLN A 68 -1.55 13.31 -4.75
N VAL A 69 -0.68 12.82 -5.64
CA VAL A 69 0.71 12.50 -5.29
C VAL A 69 1.47 13.75 -4.82
N ASN A 70 1.33 14.87 -5.54
CA ASN A 70 1.94 16.14 -5.13
C ASN A 70 1.41 16.62 -3.77
N ALA A 71 0.09 16.51 -3.52
CA ALA A 71 -0.50 16.88 -2.24
C ALA A 71 0.07 16.03 -1.09
N ASP A 72 0.18 14.72 -1.27
CA ASP A 72 0.74 13.80 -0.26
C ASP A 72 2.21 14.10 0.05
N VAL A 73 3.01 14.42 -0.97
CA VAL A 73 4.41 14.81 -0.81
C VAL A 73 4.53 16.16 -0.11
N ALA A 74 3.74 17.15 -0.51
CA ALA A 74 3.72 18.48 0.11
C ALA A 74 3.28 18.42 1.59
N ALA A 75 2.30 17.57 1.91
CA ALA A 75 1.85 17.32 3.27
C ALA A 75 2.83 16.46 4.10
N ARG A 76 3.92 15.98 3.50
CA ARG A 76 4.91 15.11 4.14
C ARG A 76 4.35 13.77 4.63
N HIS A 77 3.28 13.30 4.03
CA HIS A 77 2.67 11.99 4.34
C HIS A 77 3.25 10.85 3.50
N CYS A 78 3.87 11.17 2.36
CA CYS A 78 4.38 10.19 1.39
C CYS A 78 5.81 9.75 1.72
N TYR A 79 6.03 8.44 1.65
CA TYR A 79 7.33 7.79 1.86
C TYR A 79 7.69 6.91 0.67
N VAL A 80 8.97 6.80 0.38
CA VAL A 80 9.53 5.90 -0.63
C VAL A 80 10.27 4.75 0.03
N VAL A 81 10.17 3.58 -0.60
CA VAL A 81 10.96 2.40 -0.26
C VAL A 81 12.02 2.25 -1.34
N GLU A 82 13.29 2.24 -0.95
CA GLU A 82 14.44 2.15 -1.85
C GLU A 82 15.20 0.85 -1.67
N ARG A 83 15.79 0.35 -2.75
CA ARG A 83 16.65 -0.83 -2.74
C ARG A 83 17.97 -0.56 -3.45
N GLY A 84 18.96 -0.06 -2.71
CA GLY A 84 20.31 0.13 -3.22
C GLY A 84 20.35 0.77 -4.62
N VAL A 85 21.05 0.17 -5.55
CA VAL A 85 21.20 0.67 -6.93
C VAL A 85 19.91 0.60 -7.77
N MET A 86 18.87 -0.12 -7.32
CA MET A 86 17.58 -0.19 -8.01
C MET A 86 16.76 1.10 -7.82
N GLY A 87 17.15 1.96 -6.87
CA GLY A 87 16.40 3.17 -6.53
C GLY A 87 15.06 2.86 -5.87
N ILE A 88 14.04 3.67 -6.16
CA ILE A 88 12.70 3.56 -5.58
C ILE A 88 11.97 2.34 -6.14
N VAL A 89 11.58 1.42 -5.27
CA VAL A 89 10.88 0.18 -5.61
C VAL A 89 9.44 0.14 -5.09
N GLY A 90 9.07 1.09 -4.21
CA GLY A 90 7.73 1.20 -3.67
C GLY A 90 7.48 2.52 -2.98
N THR A 91 6.23 2.73 -2.58
CA THR A 91 5.75 3.93 -1.89
C THR A 91 4.55 3.61 -1.01
N PHE A 92 4.33 4.44 0.00
CA PHE A 92 3.11 4.44 0.82
C PHE A 92 2.94 5.82 1.45
N CYS A 93 1.71 6.10 1.91
CA CYS A 93 1.47 7.25 2.76
C CYS A 93 1.21 6.78 4.19
N LEU A 94 1.79 7.47 5.17
CA LEU A 94 1.48 7.32 6.58
C LEU A 94 0.91 8.64 7.09
N VAL A 95 -0.32 8.61 7.56
CA VAL A 95 -1.06 9.78 8.06
C VAL A 95 -1.39 9.54 9.52
N GLU A 96 -0.84 10.36 10.41
CA GLU A 96 -1.12 10.31 11.84
C GLU A 96 -2.40 11.09 12.15
N GLY A 97 -3.20 10.61 13.10
CA GLY A 97 -4.43 11.22 13.54
C GLY A 97 -5.67 10.70 12.80
N ASP A 98 -6.80 11.34 13.09
CA ASP A 98 -8.11 10.88 12.62
C ASP A 98 -8.28 11.04 11.11
N ASP A 99 -8.64 9.94 10.45
CA ASP A 99 -9.10 9.96 9.07
C ASP A 99 -10.64 10.12 9.04
N PRO A 100 -11.18 11.16 8.41
CA PRO A 100 -12.63 11.36 8.35
C PRO A 100 -13.39 10.19 7.73
N THR A 101 -12.78 9.42 6.84
CA THR A 101 -13.40 8.23 6.22
C THR A 101 -13.47 7.04 7.18
N TYR A 102 -12.75 7.10 8.30
CA TYR A 102 -12.73 6.06 9.34
C TYR A 102 -13.58 6.40 10.56
N ALA A 103 -14.24 7.56 10.55
CA ALA A 103 -15.13 7.98 11.63
C ALA A 103 -16.37 7.09 11.78
N VAL A 104 -16.84 6.52 10.66
CA VAL A 104 -17.97 5.59 10.65
C VAL A 104 -17.50 4.23 10.14
N ILE A 105 -17.78 3.19 10.91
CA ILE A 105 -17.51 1.80 10.53
C ILE A 105 -18.80 0.99 10.69
N GLU A 106 -19.14 0.20 9.69
CA GLU A 106 -20.30 -0.69 9.65
C GLU A 106 -19.86 -2.15 9.68
N ASP A 107 -20.79 -3.04 10.03
CA ASP A 107 -20.57 -4.50 10.10
C ASP A 107 -19.40 -4.91 11.00
N GLY A 108 -19.13 -4.10 12.03
CA GLY A 108 -18.06 -4.37 12.97
C GLY A 108 -17.67 -3.14 13.79
N ARG A 109 -16.44 -3.13 14.29
CA ARG A 109 -15.89 -2.03 15.10
C ARG A 109 -14.37 -2.04 15.06
N TRP A 110 -13.75 -0.89 15.29
CA TRP A 110 -12.32 -0.80 15.57
C TRP A 110 -11.93 -1.60 16.82
N LEU A 111 -10.68 -2.03 16.91
CA LEU A 111 -10.18 -2.78 18.09
C LEU A 111 -10.17 -1.92 19.35
N ASP A 112 -9.95 -0.63 19.20
CA ASP A 112 -9.91 0.38 20.24
C ASP A 112 -10.07 1.79 19.65
N ASP A 113 -10.15 2.79 20.56
CA ASP A 113 -10.24 4.23 20.21
C ASP A 113 -8.92 4.96 20.51
N ASP A 114 -7.81 4.23 20.69
CA ASP A 114 -6.50 4.83 20.90
C ASP A 114 -6.02 5.59 19.65
N ALA A 115 -5.11 6.55 19.85
CA ALA A 115 -4.49 7.28 18.74
C ALA A 115 -3.84 6.30 17.73
N TYR A 116 -4.00 6.58 16.45
CA TYR A 116 -3.56 5.69 15.39
C TYR A 116 -2.93 6.46 14.22
N ALA A 117 -2.26 5.72 13.35
CA ALA A 117 -1.88 6.22 12.03
C ALA A 117 -2.49 5.34 10.94
N THR A 118 -2.78 5.95 9.79
CA THR A 118 -3.36 5.23 8.65
C THR A 118 -2.32 5.04 7.55
N ILE A 119 -2.19 3.79 7.08
CA ILE A 119 -1.42 3.48 5.88
C ILE A 119 -2.34 3.58 4.66
N HIS A 120 -2.03 4.51 3.76
CA HIS A 120 -2.71 4.69 2.50
C HIS A 120 -1.80 4.47 1.31
N ARG A 121 -2.38 4.13 0.16
CA ARG A 121 -1.70 4.11 -1.15
C ARG A 121 -0.39 3.30 -1.18
N LEU A 122 -0.36 2.19 -0.45
CA LEU A 122 0.76 1.27 -0.47
C LEU A 122 0.89 0.62 -1.86
N ALA A 123 2.02 0.83 -2.51
CA ALA A 123 2.29 0.37 -3.87
C ALA A 123 3.74 -0.07 -4.07
N SER A 124 3.95 -0.96 -5.02
CA SER A 124 5.27 -1.44 -5.45
C SER A 124 5.32 -1.55 -6.96
N ASN A 125 6.51 -1.38 -7.55
CA ASN A 125 6.75 -1.66 -8.97
C ASN A 125 7.03 -3.13 -9.27
N GLY A 126 7.05 -3.99 -8.23
CA GLY A 126 7.30 -5.42 -8.34
C GLY A 126 8.75 -5.82 -8.57
N ALA A 127 9.69 -4.88 -8.59
CA ALA A 127 11.11 -5.16 -8.83
C ALA A 127 11.76 -5.98 -7.70
N CYS A 128 11.17 -5.97 -6.50
CA CYS A 128 11.61 -6.81 -5.40
C CYS A 128 10.45 -7.15 -4.45
N ARG A 129 10.65 -8.21 -3.66
CA ARG A 129 9.72 -8.64 -2.62
C ARG A 129 9.90 -7.82 -1.34
N GLY A 130 8.95 -7.92 -0.44
CA GLY A 130 9.06 -7.39 0.92
C GLY A 130 8.72 -5.92 1.09
N VAL A 131 8.44 -5.16 0.02
CA VAL A 131 8.13 -3.73 0.07
C VAL A 131 6.98 -3.43 1.04
N ALA A 132 5.86 -4.13 0.89
CA ALA A 132 4.69 -3.92 1.74
C ALA A 132 4.98 -4.23 3.22
N ARG A 133 5.70 -5.34 3.47
CA ARG A 133 6.10 -5.70 4.83
C ARG A 133 7.04 -4.67 5.44
N ALA A 134 8.06 -4.23 4.69
CA ALA A 134 8.97 -3.19 5.16
C ALA A 134 8.22 -1.89 5.52
N ALA A 135 7.26 -1.48 4.69
CA ALA A 135 6.42 -0.31 4.96
C ALA A 135 5.62 -0.46 6.25
N VAL A 136 4.95 -1.61 6.46
CA VAL A 136 4.17 -1.87 7.68
C VAL A 136 5.07 -1.90 8.92
N GLU A 137 6.15 -2.68 8.91
CA GLU A 137 7.05 -2.79 10.07
C GLU A 137 7.74 -1.45 10.40
N TRP A 138 8.05 -0.64 9.40
CA TRP A 138 8.57 0.69 9.60
C TRP A 138 7.51 1.63 10.22
N SER A 139 6.25 1.52 9.79
CA SER A 139 5.14 2.30 10.32
C SER A 139 4.81 1.92 11.76
N VAL A 140 4.78 0.62 12.10
CA VAL A 140 4.55 0.12 13.47
C VAL A 140 5.57 0.70 14.46
N ARG A 141 6.84 0.81 14.06
CA ARG A 141 7.87 1.42 14.93
C ARG A 141 7.64 2.91 15.22
N ARG A 142 6.82 3.60 14.42
CA ARG A 142 6.43 5.02 14.61
C ARG A 142 5.11 5.18 15.33
N CYS A 143 4.16 4.40 14.95
CA CYS A 143 2.84 4.33 15.57
C CYS A 143 2.44 2.86 15.71
N PRO A 144 2.38 2.30 16.92
CA PRO A 144 2.07 0.89 17.12
C PRO A 144 0.61 0.55 16.79
N ASN A 145 -0.27 1.54 16.68
CA ASN A 145 -1.66 1.38 16.29
C ASN A 145 -1.87 1.85 14.85
N LEU A 146 -2.03 0.92 13.94
CA LEU A 146 -2.17 1.18 12.51
C LEU A 146 -3.55 0.77 12.01
N ARG A 147 -4.17 1.63 11.20
CA ARG A 147 -5.37 1.34 10.42
C ARG A 147 -5.07 1.37 8.93
N THR A 148 -5.82 0.63 8.15
CA THR A 148 -5.76 0.63 6.68
C THR A 148 -7.04 0.02 6.13
N ASP A 149 -7.27 0.21 4.83
CA ASP A 149 -8.40 -0.37 4.12
C ASP A 149 -8.01 -0.94 2.77
N THR A 150 -8.85 -1.81 2.21
CA THR A 150 -8.69 -2.29 0.84
C THR A 150 -10.03 -2.71 0.24
N HIS A 151 -10.09 -2.80 -1.09
CA HIS A 151 -11.26 -3.31 -1.80
C HIS A 151 -11.44 -4.81 -1.57
N ALA A 152 -12.70 -5.28 -1.57
CA ALA A 152 -13.01 -6.70 -1.39
C ALA A 152 -12.37 -7.60 -2.47
N ASP A 153 -12.20 -7.08 -3.69
CA ASP A 153 -11.60 -7.81 -4.80
C ASP A 153 -10.06 -7.80 -4.78
N ASN A 154 -9.44 -7.10 -3.82
CA ASN A 154 -7.97 -7.06 -3.71
C ASN A 154 -7.45 -8.27 -2.93
N ALA A 155 -7.64 -9.47 -3.48
CA ALA A 155 -7.24 -10.71 -2.82
C ALA A 155 -5.77 -10.73 -2.37
N PRO A 156 -4.78 -10.23 -3.16
CA PRO A 156 -3.40 -10.17 -2.71
C PRO A 156 -3.21 -9.30 -1.47
N MET A 157 -3.85 -8.12 -1.40
CA MET A 157 -3.74 -7.22 -0.24
C MET A 157 -4.45 -7.80 0.97
N LEU A 158 -5.62 -8.41 0.81
CA LEU A 158 -6.34 -9.09 1.89
C LEU A 158 -5.48 -10.18 2.53
N ALA A 159 -4.85 -11.03 1.71
CA ALA A 159 -3.95 -12.08 2.18
C ALA A 159 -2.71 -11.51 2.88
N PHE A 160 -2.14 -10.43 2.35
CA PHE A 160 -1.00 -9.75 2.96
C PHE A 160 -1.36 -9.17 4.33
N LEU A 161 -2.46 -8.39 4.45
CA LEU A 161 -2.86 -7.76 5.70
C LEU A 161 -3.10 -8.78 6.80
N HIS A 162 -3.76 -9.90 6.50
CA HIS A 162 -3.94 -10.98 7.45
C HIS A 162 -2.59 -11.54 7.95
N LYS A 163 -1.63 -11.78 7.05
CA LYS A 163 -0.29 -12.26 7.41
C LYS A 163 0.54 -11.23 8.16
N ALA A 164 0.32 -9.94 7.90
CA ALA A 164 0.97 -8.84 8.59
C ALA A 164 0.35 -8.53 9.97
N GLY A 165 -0.56 -9.37 10.46
CA GLY A 165 -1.15 -9.24 11.80
C GLY A 165 -2.30 -8.23 11.90
N PHE A 166 -2.83 -7.75 10.78
CA PHE A 166 -4.01 -6.91 10.80
C PHE A 166 -5.28 -7.74 11.02
N VAL A 167 -6.17 -7.22 11.87
CA VAL A 167 -7.49 -7.77 12.13
C VAL A 167 -8.52 -7.03 11.29
N ARG A 168 -9.42 -7.76 10.63
CA ARG A 168 -10.58 -7.17 9.96
C ARG A 168 -11.52 -6.57 11.00
N CYS A 169 -11.87 -5.29 10.82
CA CYS A 169 -12.69 -4.54 11.77
C CYS A 169 -14.11 -4.30 11.30
N GLY A 170 -14.35 -4.21 9.99
CA GLY A 170 -15.67 -3.92 9.45
C GLY A 170 -15.59 -3.34 8.04
N THR A 171 -16.54 -2.48 7.70
CA THR A 171 -16.64 -1.78 6.42
C THR A 171 -16.61 -0.27 6.64
N ILE A 172 -15.77 0.44 5.90
CA ILE A 172 -15.77 1.91 5.81
C ILE A 172 -16.13 2.33 4.38
N TYR A 173 -16.41 3.61 4.21
CA TYR A 173 -16.76 4.16 2.90
C TYR A 173 -15.78 5.28 2.52
N CYS A 174 -15.22 5.19 1.31
CA CYS A 174 -14.44 6.26 0.73
C CYS A 174 -15.30 7.50 0.48
N ARG A 175 -14.68 8.65 0.18
CA ARG A 175 -15.39 9.91 -0.11
C ARG A 175 -16.38 9.81 -1.27
N ASP A 176 -16.16 8.90 -2.20
CA ASP A 176 -17.04 8.60 -3.34
C ASP A 176 -18.15 7.59 -3.01
N GLY A 177 -18.27 7.17 -1.75
CA GLY A 177 -19.26 6.19 -1.28
C GLY A 177 -18.88 4.73 -1.56
N THR A 178 -17.72 4.45 -2.14
CA THR A 178 -17.32 3.06 -2.39
C THR A 178 -16.90 2.36 -1.10
N PRO A 179 -17.41 1.11 -0.85
CA PRO A 179 -17.07 0.36 0.35
C PRO A 179 -15.63 -0.16 0.33
N ARG A 180 -15.03 -0.24 1.51
CA ARG A 180 -13.72 -0.85 1.75
C ARG A 180 -13.78 -1.72 3.00
N ILE A 181 -13.03 -2.81 2.98
CA ILE A 181 -12.81 -3.62 4.17
C ILE A 181 -11.76 -2.93 5.02
N ALA A 182 -12.13 -2.60 6.25
CA ALA A 182 -11.29 -1.91 7.22
C ALA A 182 -10.49 -2.90 8.06
N PHE A 183 -9.23 -2.55 8.33
CA PHE A 183 -8.29 -3.36 9.11
C PHE A 183 -7.57 -2.50 10.13
N GLN A 184 -7.25 -3.10 11.29
CA GLN A 184 -6.43 -2.50 12.34
C GLN A 184 -5.41 -3.51 12.86
N ARG A 185 -4.20 -3.03 13.13
CA ARG A 185 -3.16 -3.74 13.88
C ARG A 185 -2.69 -2.83 15.00
N HIS A 186 -2.78 -3.30 16.25
CA HIS A 186 -2.28 -2.58 17.41
C HIS A 186 -1.29 -3.48 18.16
N ASP A 187 0.00 -3.18 18.04
CA ASP A 187 1.07 -3.86 18.75
C ASP A 187 1.13 -3.26 20.17
N ARG A 188 0.37 -3.88 21.08
CA ARG A 188 0.42 -3.54 22.51
C ARG A 188 1.66 -4.21 23.10
N GLY A 189 2.66 -3.39 23.49
CA GLY A 189 3.90 -3.84 24.09
C GLY A 189 3.72 -4.69 25.34
#